data_e7f3c3c1bd7b136d7e2856bc1b672b95
#
_entry.id   e7f3c3c1bd7b136d7e2856bc1b672b95
#
_cell.length_a   1.000
_cell.length_b   1.000
_cell.length_c   1.000
_cell.angle_alpha   90.00
_cell.angle_beta   90.00
_cell.angle_gamma   90.00
#
_symmetry.space_group_name_H-M   'P 1'
#
loop_
_entity.id
_entity.type
_entity.pdbx_description
1 polymer ?
#
loop_
_entity_poly.entity_id
_entity_poly.type
_entity_poly.pdbx_seq_one_letter_code
_entity_poly.pdbx_strand_id
1 'polypeptide(L)'
;MKIETIDLDFMGTEEIIASFLLVGEGSAAIVETGPTTCIENLLRGLEDHGVDPEGIEQVFLTHIHLDHSGASGNLTELLPNATFYVHEVGYPHLVDPSKLLQSAARLYGEENMDELWGEVRPVSEDRLVKLEGGEEIEAAGGLLTAHYTPGHAYHHLAYFEPQSGTLFTGDVGGVRLPGQSYVKPPTPPPEVDIEAWKGSIETIRKLEPKVLCPTHFGSYEDVERHLSELEQRLQDWLLLVEERMDEGRSQEDIAEELEAKGDAEMLREGADPEDAERYELAANYEMLVAGLMRYVSRQRESA
;
A
#
# COMPACT_ATOMS: atom_id res chain seq x y z
N MET A 1 -17.82 14.49 -5.47
CA MET A 1 -16.60 14.42 -4.65
C MET A 1 -15.41 14.65 -5.59
N LYS A 2 -14.43 15.47 -5.17
CA LYS A 2 -13.15 15.66 -5.87
C LYS A 2 -12.11 14.78 -5.22
N ILE A 3 -11.26 14.16 -6.01
CA ILE A 3 -10.16 13.30 -5.53
C ILE A 3 -8.84 13.94 -5.95
N GLU A 4 -7.95 14.15 -4.99
CA GLU A 4 -6.62 14.72 -5.19
C GLU A 4 -5.55 13.78 -4.65
N THR A 5 -4.40 13.76 -5.28
CA THR A 5 -3.24 13.00 -4.81
C THR A 5 -2.32 13.94 -4.04
N ILE A 6 -1.95 13.56 -2.81
CA ILE A 6 -0.95 14.24 -2.00
C ILE A 6 0.30 13.37 -2.01
N ASP A 7 1.40 13.91 -2.51
CA ASP A 7 2.70 13.28 -2.42
C ASP A 7 3.26 13.47 -1.01
N LEU A 8 3.65 12.38 -0.38
CA LEU A 8 4.18 12.41 0.97
C LEU A 8 5.69 12.66 1.04
N ASP A 9 6.37 12.77 -0.11
CA ASP A 9 7.81 13.08 -0.21
C ASP A 9 8.66 12.20 0.75
N PHE A 10 8.43 10.88 0.64
CA PHE A 10 9.03 9.91 1.56
C PHE A 10 10.54 9.89 1.43
N MET A 11 11.25 10.07 2.54
CA MET A 11 12.73 10.18 2.60
C MET A 11 13.29 11.29 1.69
N GLY A 12 12.50 12.35 1.42
CA GLY A 12 12.87 13.43 0.52
C GLY A 12 12.84 13.06 -0.96
N THR A 13 12.13 11.97 -1.29
CA THR A 13 11.95 11.49 -2.66
C THR A 13 10.48 11.60 -3.04
N GLU A 14 10.21 12.36 -4.10
CA GLU A 14 8.86 12.55 -4.63
C GLU A 14 8.30 11.25 -5.26
N GLU A 15 6.98 11.12 -5.20
CA GLU A 15 6.21 10.09 -5.90
C GLU A 15 6.54 8.65 -5.46
N ILE A 16 6.79 8.44 -4.17
CA ILE A 16 7.01 7.11 -3.56
C ILE A 16 5.77 6.64 -2.81
N ILE A 17 5.19 7.49 -1.95
CA ILE A 17 3.99 7.21 -1.17
C ILE A 17 2.99 8.33 -1.37
N ALA A 18 1.77 7.99 -1.74
CA ALA A 18 0.65 8.90 -1.88
C ALA A 18 -0.35 8.75 -0.73
N SER A 19 -0.95 9.88 -0.32
CA SER A 19 -2.24 9.92 0.34
C SER A 19 -3.27 10.48 -0.64
N PHE A 20 -4.50 9.97 -0.62
CA PHE A 20 -5.55 10.47 -1.49
C PHE A 20 -6.55 11.28 -0.69
N LEU A 21 -6.69 12.57 -1.05
CA LEU A 21 -7.63 13.49 -0.42
C LEU A 21 -8.95 13.49 -1.19
N LEU A 22 -10.04 13.23 -0.48
CA LEU A 22 -11.41 13.26 -0.97
C LEU A 22 -12.09 14.53 -0.44
N VAL A 23 -12.53 15.40 -1.33
CA VAL A 23 -13.13 16.70 -0.95
C VAL A 23 -14.58 16.76 -1.41
N GLY A 24 -15.49 16.96 -0.45
CA GLY A 24 -16.91 17.17 -0.66
C GLY A 24 -17.36 18.57 -0.24
N GLU A 25 -18.68 18.84 -0.28
CA GLU A 25 -19.25 20.07 0.26
C GLU A 25 -19.24 20.05 1.80
N GLY A 26 -18.25 20.72 2.40
CA GLY A 26 -18.16 20.93 3.85
C GLY A 26 -17.58 19.75 4.65
N SER A 27 -17.11 18.71 3.99
CA SER A 27 -16.42 17.58 4.62
C SER A 27 -15.30 17.05 3.73
N ALA A 28 -14.28 16.44 4.33
CA ALA A 28 -13.19 15.80 3.61
C ALA A 28 -12.79 14.51 4.29
N ALA A 29 -12.15 13.62 3.51
CA ALA A 29 -11.60 12.38 3.97
C ALA A 29 -10.25 12.12 3.31
N ILE A 30 -9.43 11.26 3.89
CA ILE A 30 -8.19 10.79 3.27
C ILE A 30 -8.16 9.27 3.20
N VAL A 31 -7.50 8.76 2.19
CA VAL A 31 -7.08 7.35 2.09
C VAL A 31 -5.57 7.32 2.25
N GLU A 32 -5.09 6.56 3.21
CA GLU A 32 -3.73 6.43 3.71
C GLU A 32 -3.22 7.64 4.51
N THR A 33 -2.42 7.35 5.52
CA THR A 33 -1.75 8.38 6.34
C THR A 33 -0.27 8.54 6.00
N GLY A 34 0.33 7.52 5.42
CA GLY A 34 1.77 7.40 5.33
C GLY A 34 2.44 7.15 6.70
N PRO A 35 3.77 7.16 6.74
CA PRO A 35 4.55 7.08 7.97
C PRO A 35 4.52 8.40 8.75
N THR A 36 4.86 8.34 10.05
CA THR A 36 4.92 9.53 10.91
C THR A 36 5.93 10.57 10.41
N THR A 37 7.00 10.13 9.76
CA THR A 37 8.00 11.01 9.14
C THR A 37 7.44 11.91 8.04
N CYS A 38 6.28 11.56 7.46
CA CYS A 38 5.63 12.30 6.37
C CYS A 38 4.47 13.20 6.81
N ILE A 39 4.17 13.30 8.11
CA ILE A 39 3.02 14.09 8.60
C ILE A 39 3.05 15.55 8.11
N GLU A 40 4.21 16.20 8.13
CA GLU A 40 4.34 17.60 7.69
C GLU A 40 3.98 17.76 6.20
N ASN A 41 4.35 16.77 5.37
CA ASN A 41 4.01 16.77 3.95
C ASN A 41 2.52 16.52 3.72
N LEU A 42 1.93 15.60 4.49
CA LEU A 42 0.47 15.39 4.45
C LEU A 42 -0.30 16.67 4.83
N LEU A 43 0.06 17.32 5.93
CA LEU A 43 -0.60 18.55 6.37
C LEU A 43 -0.42 19.70 5.37
N ARG A 44 0.75 19.84 4.78
CA ARG A 44 1.00 20.80 3.70
C ARG A 44 0.13 20.49 2.48
N GLY A 45 0.02 19.22 2.09
CA GLY A 45 -0.88 18.80 1.01
C GLY A 45 -2.35 19.14 1.28
N LEU A 46 -2.83 18.99 2.51
CA LEU A 46 -4.17 19.44 2.89
C LEU A 46 -4.32 20.97 2.72
N GLU A 47 -3.34 21.74 3.21
CA GLU A 47 -3.33 23.22 3.09
C GLU A 47 -3.32 23.67 1.62
N ASP A 48 -2.50 23.06 0.77
CA ASP A 48 -2.39 23.34 -0.67
C ASP A 48 -3.73 23.14 -1.41
N HIS A 49 -4.54 22.19 -0.92
CA HIS A 49 -5.89 21.95 -1.43
C HIS A 49 -6.98 22.75 -0.68
N GLY A 50 -6.59 23.60 0.27
CA GLY A 50 -7.52 24.46 1.02
C GLY A 50 -8.39 23.71 2.03
N VAL A 51 -7.93 22.55 2.51
CA VAL A 51 -8.62 21.73 3.49
C VAL A 51 -7.98 21.95 4.86
N ASP A 52 -8.82 22.37 5.83
CA ASP A 52 -8.41 22.46 7.22
C ASP A 52 -8.33 21.03 7.81
N PRO A 53 -7.29 20.68 8.56
CA PRO A 53 -7.22 19.38 9.27
C PRO A 53 -8.45 19.06 10.12
N GLU A 54 -9.11 20.06 10.73
CA GLU A 54 -10.37 19.88 11.45
C GLU A 54 -11.55 19.46 10.55
N GLY A 55 -11.43 19.67 9.24
CA GLY A 55 -12.42 19.26 8.23
C GLY A 55 -12.30 17.81 7.77
N ILE A 56 -11.25 17.10 8.17
CA ILE A 56 -11.09 15.68 7.89
C ILE A 56 -11.95 14.88 8.88
N GLU A 57 -12.97 14.20 8.37
CA GLU A 57 -13.90 13.39 9.16
C GLU A 57 -13.60 11.90 9.11
N GLN A 58 -12.98 11.41 8.05
CA GLN A 58 -12.65 9.99 7.88
C GLN A 58 -11.21 9.82 7.35
N VAL A 59 -10.57 8.77 7.87
CA VAL A 59 -9.28 8.25 7.39
C VAL A 59 -9.47 6.78 7.05
N PHE A 60 -9.26 6.41 5.81
CA PHE A 60 -9.38 5.05 5.31
C PHE A 60 -8.00 4.44 5.15
N LEU A 61 -7.75 3.32 5.82
CA LEU A 61 -6.48 2.60 5.74
C LEU A 61 -6.68 1.34 4.91
N THR A 62 -5.90 1.20 3.83
CA THR A 62 -5.98 -0.03 3.05
C THR A 62 -5.45 -1.20 3.85
N HIS A 63 -4.36 -0.99 4.59
CA HIS A 63 -3.80 -1.98 5.50
C HIS A 63 -2.90 -1.31 6.55
N ILE A 64 -2.26 -2.11 7.43
CA ILE A 64 -1.55 -1.57 8.60
C ILE A 64 -0.04 -1.51 8.46
N HIS A 65 0.56 -1.72 7.29
CA HIS A 65 1.99 -1.48 7.12
C HIS A 65 2.32 -0.02 7.43
N LEU A 66 3.56 0.25 7.87
CA LEU A 66 3.91 1.53 8.48
C LEU A 66 3.93 2.69 7.47
N ASP A 67 4.18 2.40 6.23
CA ASP A 67 4.12 3.33 5.09
C ASP A 67 2.70 3.71 4.67
N HIS A 68 1.67 3.01 5.17
CA HIS A 68 0.25 3.29 4.95
C HIS A 68 -0.43 3.86 6.19
N SER A 69 -0.18 3.28 7.35
CA SER A 69 -0.91 3.58 8.59
C SER A 69 -0.04 4.13 9.73
N GLY A 70 1.27 4.26 9.54
CA GLY A 70 2.23 4.58 10.61
C GLY A 70 1.93 5.88 11.34
N ALA A 71 1.41 6.89 10.64
CA ALA A 71 1.06 8.18 11.23
C ALA A 71 -0.29 8.21 11.96
N SER A 72 -1.11 7.14 11.87
CA SER A 72 -2.51 7.16 12.33
C SER A 72 -2.68 7.63 13.77
N GLY A 73 -1.88 7.11 14.71
CA GLY A 73 -1.96 7.50 16.11
C GLY A 73 -1.60 8.96 16.36
N ASN A 74 -0.59 9.45 15.67
CA ASN A 74 -0.11 10.84 15.78
C ASN A 74 -1.15 11.81 15.17
N LEU A 75 -1.82 11.40 14.09
CA LEU A 75 -2.84 12.17 13.41
C LEU A 75 -4.14 12.31 14.22
N THR A 76 -4.38 11.49 15.25
CA THR A 76 -5.56 11.65 16.12
C THR A 76 -5.61 13.01 16.82
N GLU A 77 -4.46 13.61 17.10
CA GLU A 77 -4.34 14.95 17.72
C GLU A 77 -4.46 16.06 16.68
N LEU A 78 -4.01 15.82 15.46
CA LEU A 78 -3.95 16.80 14.37
C LEU A 78 -5.25 16.83 13.53
N LEU A 79 -5.96 15.70 13.48
CA LEU A 79 -7.26 15.53 12.82
C LEU A 79 -8.32 15.22 13.88
N PRO A 80 -8.75 16.19 14.70
CA PRO A 80 -9.54 15.95 15.91
C PRO A 80 -10.92 15.34 15.64
N ASN A 81 -11.47 15.54 14.45
CA ASN A 81 -12.78 15.03 14.06
C ASN A 81 -12.74 13.71 13.27
N ALA A 82 -11.55 13.22 12.91
CA ALA A 82 -11.41 12.05 12.07
C ALA A 82 -11.71 10.73 12.80
N THR A 83 -12.41 9.84 12.12
CA THR A 83 -12.57 8.43 12.47
C THR A 83 -11.74 7.58 11.51
N PHE A 84 -11.00 6.61 12.03
CA PHE A 84 -10.10 5.77 11.24
C PHE A 84 -10.76 4.42 10.95
N TYR A 85 -10.79 4.05 9.67
CA TYR A 85 -11.39 2.81 9.18
C TYR A 85 -10.28 1.83 8.80
N VAL A 86 -10.36 0.61 9.32
CA VAL A 86 -9.34 -0.42 9.13
C VAL A 86 -9.97 -1.81 9.12
N HIS A 87 -9.38 -2.75 8.39
CA HIS A 87 -9.81 -4.15 8.43
C HIS A 87 -9.71 -4.73 9.85
N GLU A 88 -10.69 -5.58 10.23
CA GLU A 88 -10.80 -6.14 11.60
C GLU A 88 -9.53 -6.87 12.07
N VAL A 89 -8.80 -7.51 11.14
CA VAL A 89 -7.52 -8.19 11.44
C VAL A 89 -6.41 -7.18 11.77
N GLY A 90 -6.40 -6.01 11.14
CA GLY A 90 -5.45 -4.92 11.39
C GLY A 90 -5.76 -4.10 12.64
N TYR A 91 -7.04 -4.01 13.01
CA TYR A 91 -7.52 -3.18 14.12
C TYR A 91 -6.75 -3.36 15.45
N PRO A 92 -6.48 -4.58 15.95
CA PRO A 92 -5.75 -4.74 17.21
C PRO A 92 -4.34 -4.15 17.18
N HIS A 93 -3.74 -4.07 16.01
CA HIS A 93 -2.39 -3.54 15.82
C HIS A 93 -2.34 -2.02 15.77
N LEU A 94 -3.45 -1.35 15.47
CA LEU A 94 -3.56 0.10 15.63
C LEU A 94 -3.85 0.49 17.08
N VAL A 95 -4.62 -0.33 17.83
CA VAL A 95 -4.86 -0.14 19.27
C VAL A 95 -3.59 -0.38 20.09
N ASP A 96 -2.81 -1.40 19.73
CA ASP A 96 -1.51 -1.70 20.32
C ASP A 96 -0.49 -2.06 19.23
N PRO A 97 0.33 -1.10 18.77
CA PRO A 97 1.28 -1.31 17.68
C PRO A 97 2.53 -2.11 18.07
N SER A 98 2.67 -2.54 19.32
CA SER A 98 3.89 -3.18 19.83
C SER A 98 4.34 -4.38 19.00
N LYS A 99 3.40 -5.25 18.57
CA LYS A 99 3.73 -6.42 17.74
C LYS A 99 4.08 -6.04 16.31
N LEU A 100 3.40 -5.05 15.76
CA LEU A 100 3.67 -4.51 14.43
C LEU A 100 5.07 -3.92 14.40
N LEU A 101 5.41 -3.06 15.36
CA LEU A 101 6.74 -2.45 15.50
C LEU A 101 7.84 -3.50 15.69
N GLN A 102 7.60 -4.52 16.52
CA GLN A 102 8.56 -5.61 16.68
C GLN A 102 8.77 -6.40 15.38
N SER A 103 7.73 -6.57 14.57
CA SER A 103 7.85 -7.24 13.27
C SER A 103 8.61 -6.36 12.27
N ALA A 104 8.29 -5.08 12.20
CA ALA A 104 8.96 -4.12 11.34
C ALA A 104 10.46 -3.99 11.68
N ALA A 105 10.80 -3.89 12.97
CA ALA A 105 12.19 -3.80 13.41
C ALA A 105 13.06 -5.02 13.01
N ARG A 106 12.44 -6.20 12.86
CA ARG A 106 13.15 -7.39 12.35
C ARG A 106 13.42 -7.32 10.84
N LEU A 107 12.60 -6.59 10.11
CA LEU A 107 12.70 -6.46 8.65
C LEU A 107 13.63 -5.30 8.26
N TYR A 108 13.47 -4.16 8.92
CA TYR A 108 14.15 -2.91 8.58
C TYR A 108 15.40 -2.64 9.43
N GLY A 109 15.59 -3.37 10.54
CA GLY A 109 16.61 -3.06 11.56
C GLY A 109 16.11 -2.06 12.59
N GLU A 110 16.41 -2.30 13.88
CA GLU A 110 16.01 -1.39 14.98
C GLU A 110 16.55 0.03 14.79
N GLU A 111 17.75 0.15 14.21
CA GLU A 111 18.45 1.42 13.98
C GLU A 111 17.79 2.31 12.92
N ASN A 112 17.04 1.73 12.00
CA ASN A 112 16.41 2.44 10.88
C ASN A 112 14.96 2.83 11.16
N MET A 113 14.36 2.29 12.24
CA MET A 113 12.94 2.48 12.52
C MET A 113 12.54 3.95 12.68
N ASP A 114 13.35 4.72 13.42
CA ASP A 114 13.06 6.15 13.66
C ASP A 114 13.21 6.99 12.40
N GLU A 115 14.20 6.68 11.56
CA GLU A 115 14.46 7.40 10.32
C GLU A 115 13.38 7.13 9.27
N LEU A 116 12.98 5.87 9.11
CA LEU A 116 11.98 5.47 8.12
C LEU A 116 10.55 5.83 8.56
N TRP A 117 10.19 5.48 9.80
CA TRP A 117 8.79 5.45 10.23
C TRP A 117 8.45 6.50 11.28
N GLY A 118 9.46 6.99 12.05
CA GLY A 118 9.28 7.87 13.18
C GLY A 118 8.56 7.18 14.35
N GLU A 119 8.05 7.98 15.30
CA GLU A 119 7.29 7.47 16.45
C GLU A 119 5.89 7.02 16.02
N VAL A 120 5.59 5.73 16.14
CA VAL A 120 4.26 5.16 15.85
C VAL A 120 3.48 5.06 17.16
N ARG A 121 2.37 5.80 17.27
CA ARG A 121 1.49 5.83 18.45
C ARG A 121 0.24 4.97 18.26
N PRO A 122 -0.33 4.46 19.35
CA PRO A 122 -1.62 3.77 19.30
C PRO A 122 -2.76 4.72 18.92
N VAL A 123 -3.79 4.18 18.25
CA VAL A 123 -5.05 4.85 18.01
C VAL A 123 -6.05 4.40 19.09
N SER A 124 -6.75 5.35 19.72
CA SER A 124 -7.80 5.04 20.71
C SER A 124 -8.98 4.31 20.06
N GLU A 125 -9.53 3.30 20.74
CA GLU A 125 -10.61 2.44 20.20
C GLU A 125 -11.87 3.24 19.79
N ASP A 126 -12.17 4.35 20.46
CA ASP A 126 -13.30 5.22 20.14
C ASP A 126 -13.11 6.03 18.82
N ARG A 127 -11.91 6.03 18.27
CA ARG A 127 -11.56 6.65 16.99
C ARG A 127 -11.43 5.63 15.86
N LEU A 128 -11.63 4.34 16.13
CA LEU A 128 -11.45 3.24 15.18
C LEU A 128 -12.76 2.56 14.82
N VAL A 129 -12.95 2.30 13.54
CA VAL A 129 -14.04 1.48 13.00
C VAL A 129 -13.46 0.26 12.31
N LYS A 130 -13.98 -0.92 12.68
CA LYS A 130 -13.62 -2.19 12.05
C LYS A 130 -14.42 -2.40 10.78
N LEU A 131 -13.73 -2.84 9.73
CA LEU A 131 -14.35 -3.27 8.49
C LEU A 131 -13.99 -4.74 8.22
N GLU A 132 -14.91 -5.46 7.57
CA GLU A 132 -14.70 -6.84 7.11
C GLU A 132 -14.61 -6.92 5.59
N GLY A 133 -15.06 -5.86 4.88
CA GLY A 133 -15.25 -5.79 3.45
C GLY A 133 -16.71 -6.04 3.06
N GLY A 134 -17.25 -5.13 2.24
CA GLY A 134 -18.66 -5.08 1.83
C GLY A 134 -19.43 -3.89 2.41
N GLU A 135 -18.81 -3.11 3.29
CA GLU A 135 -19.44 -1.93 3.87
C GLU A 135 -19.54 -0.78 2.86
N GLU A 136 -20.66 -0.07 2.95
CA GLU A 136 -20.89 1.19 2.26
C GLU A 136 -20.75 2.33 3.28
N ILE A 137 -19.87 3.30 3.00
CA ILE A 137 -19.49 4.36 3.93
C ILE A 137 -19.69 5.71 3.23
N GLU A 138 -20.54 6.57 3.80
CA GLU A 138 -20.64 7.94 3.35
C GLU A 138 -19.37 8.70 3.74
N ALA A 139 -18.68 9.30 2.77
CA ALA A 139 -17.45 10.04 2.97
C ALA A 139 -17.33 11.22 2.00
N ALA A 140 -16.95 12.39 2.48
CA ALA A 140 -16.74 13.58 1.67
C ALA A 140 -17.93 13.88 0.70
N GLY A 141 -19.16 13.65 1.16
CA GLY A 141 -20.38 13.86 0.36
C GLY A 141 -20.60 12.85 -0.78
N GLY A 142 -19.82 11.78 -0.83
CA GLY A 142 -19.96 10.65 -1.75
C GLY A 142 -20.09 9.33 -1.01
N LEU A 143 -19.95 8.23 -1.72
CA LEU A 143 -20.01 6.86 -1.20
C LEU A 143 -18.70 6.15 -1.49
N LEU A 144 -18.11 5.51 -0.49
CA LEU A 144 -17.05 4.52 -0.64
C LEU A 144 -17.57 3.14 -0.27
N THR A 145 -17.18 2.12 -1.02
CA THR A 145 -17.39 0.73 -0.66
C THR A 145 -16.07 0.08 -0.33
N ALA A 146 -16.00 -0.59 0.82
CA ALA A 146 -14.83 -1.35 1.23
C ALA A 146 -14.88 -2.76 0.63
N HIS A 147 -13.75 -3.25 0.12
CA HIS A 147 -13.64 -4.58 -0.45
C HIS A 147 -12.46 -5.32 0.19
N TYR A 148 -12.72 -6.50 0.74
CA TYR A 148 -11.63 -7.33 1.27
C TYR A 148 -10.78 -7.86 0.12
N THR A 149 -9.51 -7.48 0.12
CA THR A 149 -8.54 -7.76 -0.94
C THR A 149 -7.24 -8.34 -0.35
N PRO A 150 -7.28 -9.56 0.24
CA PRO A 150 -6.10 -10.19 0.78
C PRO A 150 -5.11 -10.61 -0.33
N GLY A 151 -3.87 -10.84 0.06
CA GLY A 151 -2.81 -11.33 -0.82
C GLY A 151 -1.47 -10.70 -0.54
N HIS A 152 -1.39 -9.37 -0.55
CA HIS A 152 -0.27 -8.63 0.01
C HIS A 152 -0.21 -8.81 1.55
N ALA A 153 -1.35 -8.62 2.19
CA ALA A 153 -1.57 -8.86 3.62
C ALA A 153 -2.99 -9.35 3.90
N TYR A 154 -3.22 -10.08 4.99
CA TYR A 154 -4.56 -10.56 5.39
C TYR A 154 -5.46 -9.45 5.96
N HIS A 155 -4.93 -8.30 6.28
CA HIS A 155 -5.65 -7.13 6.77
C HIS A 155 -5.86 -6.06 5.69
N HIS A 156 -5.83 -6.44 4.41
CA HIS A 156 -5.89 -5.51 3.29
C HIS A 156 -7.32 -5.29 2.78
N LEU A 157 -7.67 -4.00 2.56
CA LEU A 157 -8.90 -3.52 1.94
C LEU A 157 -8.57 -2.64 0.73
N ALA A 158 -9.39 -2.70 -0.29
CA ALA A 158 -9.47 -1.67 -1.33
C ALA A 158 -10.76 -0.87 -1.15
N TYR A 159 -10.73 0.43 -1.48
CA TYR A 159 -11.90 1.31 -1.37
C TYR A 159 -12.33 1.80 -2.75
N PHE A 160 -13.58 1.55 -3.10
CA PHE A 160 -14.14 1.90 -4.39
C PHE A 160 -15.12 3.08 -4.28
N GLU A 161 -14.90 4.11 -5.11
CA GLU A 161 -15.82 5.24 -5.28
C GLU A 161 -16.61 5.02 -6.60
N PRO A 162 -17.89 4.62 -6.52
CA PRO A 162 -18.61 4.14 -7.70
C PRO A 162 -19.03 5.24 -8.67
N GLN A 163 -19.11 6.51 -8.24
CA GLN A 163 -19.57 7.60 -9.11
C GLN A 163 -18.50 8.00 -10.14
N SER A 164 -17.25 8.12 -9.72
CA SER A 164 -16.10 8.35 -10.61
C SER A 164 -15.59 7.05 -11.23
N GLY A 165 -15.78 5.92 -10.53
CA GLY A 165 -15.17 4.64 -10.85
C GLY A 165 -13.72 4.55 -10.36
N THR A 166 -13.35 5.31 -9.35
CA THR A 166 -12.00 5.31 -8.77
C THR A 166 -11.88 4.22 -7.71
N LEU A 167 -10.82 3.42 -7.79
CA LEU A 167 -10.48 2.40 -6.80
C LEU A 167 -9.13 2.70 -6.17
N PHE A 168 -9.13 2.92 -4.85
CA PHE A 168 -7.92 3.01 -4.04
C PHE A 168 -7.49 1.60 -3.70
N THR A 169 -6.43 1.14 -4.37
CA THR A 169 -6.06 -0.28 -4.37
C THR A 169 -5.08 -0.66 -3.27
N GLY A 170 -4.45 0.33 -2.61
CA GLY A 170 -3.30 0.01 -1.76
C GLY A 170 -2.28 -0.85 -2.50
N ASP A 171 -1.61 -1.71 -1.79
CA ASP A 171 -0.53 -2.56 -2.28
C ASP A 171 -0.97 -3.75 -3.12
N VAL A 172 -2.24 -4.14 -3.02
CA VAL A 172 -2.80 -5.14 -3.96
C VAL A 172 -2.79 -4.63 -5.40
N GLY A 173 -2.78 -3.32 -5.60
CA GLY A 173 -2.57 -2.70 -6.91
C GLY A 173 -1.14 -2.68 -7.42
N GLY A 174 -0.17 -3.04 -6.58
CA GLY A 174 1.25 -2.95 -6.92
C GLY A 174 1.84 -1.55 -6.83
N VAL A 175 3.12 -1.43 -7.12
CA VAL A 175 3.88 -0.18 -7.21
C VAL A 175 4.00 0.22 -8.67
N ARG A 176 3.61 1.44 -9.01
CA ARG A 176 3.78 1.99 -10.36
C ARG A 176 4.09 3.47 -10.29
N LEU A 177 5.28 3.86 -10.70
CA LEU A 177 5.68 5.28 -10.70
C LEU A 177 5.02 6.06 -11.86
N PRO A 178 4.79 7.37 -11.71
CA PRO A 178 4.21 8.20 -12.75
C PRO A 178 5.01 8.14 -14.05
N GLY A 179 4.29 8.08 -15.16
CA GLY A 179 4.90 7.98 -16.49
C GLY A 179 5.42 6.60 -16.86
N GLN A 180 5.48 5.67 -15.91
CA GLN A 180 5.98 4.33 -16.13
C GLN A 180 4.86 3.34 -16.48
N SER A 181 5.24 2.30 -17.22
CA SER A 181 4.35 1.17 -17.52
C SER A 181 4.58 -0.03 -16.59
N TYR A 182 5.75 -0.14 -16.03
CA TYR A 182 6.16 -1.22 -15.14
C TYR A 182 5.37 -1.22 -13.84
N VAL A 183 4.76 -2.37 -13.49
CA VAL A 183 4.03 -2.57 -12.23
C VAL A 183 4.77 -3.60 -11.38
N LYS A 184 5.39 -3.16 -10.28
CA LYS A 184 6.16 -4.00 -9.35
C LYS A 184 5.23 -4.56 -8.28
N PRO A 185 5.13 -5.89 -8.09
CA PRO A 185 4.33 -6.46 -7.00
C PRO A 185 5.08 -6.37 -5.66
N PRO A 186 4.54 -5.66 -4.65
CA PRO A 186 5.13 -5.63 -3.32
C PRO A 186 4.78 -6.91 -2.55
N THR A 187 5.75 -7.80 -2.38
CA THR A 187 5.60 -9.11 -1.74
C THR A 187 6.40 -9.26 -0.45
N PRO A 188 6.32 -8.32 0.53
CA PRO A 188 7.09 -8.40 1.76
C PRO A 188 6.60 -9.54 2.68
N PRO A 189 7.49 -10.14 3.52
CA PRO A 189 7.04 -11.05 4.55
C PRO A 189 6.27 -10.27 5.66
N PRO A 190 5.43 -10.92 6.48
CA PRO A 190 5.29 -12.37 6.58
C PRO A 190 4.05 -12.96 5.89
N GLU A 191 3.16 -12.16 5.32
CA GLU A 191 1.75 -12.53 5.08
C GLU A 191 1.39 -12.79 3.62
N VAL A 192 2.33 -12.65 2.69
CA VAL A 192 2.08 -12.84 1.26
C VAL A 192 1.37 -14.16 0.97
N ASP A 193 0.28 -14.07 0.20
CA ASP A 193 -0.51 -15.18 -0.31
C ASP A 193 -0.88 -14.92 -1.77
N ILE A 194 -0.18 -15.57 -2.69
CA ILE A 194 -0.31 -15.32 -4.14
C ILE A 194 -1.68 -15.76 -4.67
N GLU A 195 -2.24 -16.86 -4.16
CA GLU A 195 -3.57 -17.32 -4.61
C GLU A 195 -4.68 -16.37 -4.11
N ALA A 196 -4.60 -15.91 -2.87
CA ALA A 196 -5.49 -14.88 -2.36
C ALA A 196 -5.38 -13.58 -3.17
N TRP A 197 -4.16 -13.18 -3.56
CA TRP A 197 -3.93 -11.98 -4.36
C TRP A 197 -4.56 -12.06 -5.76
N LYS A 198 -4.44 -13.20 -6.44
CA LYS A 198 -5.14 -13.46 -7.70
C LYS A 198 -6.67 -13.30 -7.54
N GLY A 199 -7.23 -13.86 -6.45
CA GLY A 199 -8.65 -13.68 -6.11
C GLY A 199 -9.03 -12.22 -5.89
N SER A 200 -8.14 -11.42 -5.29
CA SER A 200 -8.33 -9.99 -5.08
C SER A 200 -8.27 -9.21 -6.41
N ILE A 201 -7.35 -9.52 -7.31
CA ILE A 201 -7.29 -8.95 -8.67
C ILE A 201 -8.60 -9.24 -9.43
N GLU A 202 -9.12 -10.46 -9.35
CA GLU A 202 -10.42 -10.81 -9.93
C GLU A 202 -11.60 -10.04 -9.29
N THR A 203 -11.53 -9.77 -7.99
CA THR A 203 -12.51 -8.92 -7.30
C THR A 203 -12.45 -7.49 -7.82
N ILE A 204 -11.24 -6.94 -7.98
CA ILE A 204 -11.03 -5.61 -8.57
C ILE A 204 -11.60 -5.55 -10.00
N ARG A 205 -11.32 -6.54 -10.87
CA ARG A 205 -11.86 -6.59 -12.24
C ARG A 205 -13.39 -6.55 -12.26
N LYS A 206 -14.06 -7.27 -11.31
CA LYS A 206 -15.54 -7.29 -11.22
C LYS A 206 -16.16 -5.97 -10.80
N LEU A 207 -15.41 -5.09 -10.15
CA LEU A 207 -15.85 -3.73 -9.82
C LEU A 207 -15.86 -2.81 -11.05
N GLU A 208 -15.20 -3.23 -12.14
CA GLU A 208 -15.07 -2.44 -13.37
C GLU A 208 -14.57 -1.00 -13.12
N PRO A 209 -13.48 -0.80 -12.33
CA PRO A 209 -12.99 0.54 -12.04
C PRO A 209 -12.50 1.21 -13.32
N LYS A 210 -12.63 2.52 -13.39
CA LYS A 210 -12.10 3.34 -14.47
C LYS A 210 -10.70 3.84 -14.19
N VAL A 211 -10.37 3.99 -12.88
CA VAL A 211 -9.10 4.51 -12.41
C VAL A 211 -8.64 3.65 -11.23
N LEU A 212 -7.39 3.21 -11.25
CA LEU A 212 -6.70 2.62 -10.10
C LEU A 212 -5.82 3.67 -9.44
N CYS A 213 -5.88 3.73 -8.13
CA CYS A 213 -5.06 4.59 -7.29
C CYS A 213 -4.26 3.73 -6.30
N PRO A 214 -3.11 3.15 -6.71
CA PRO A 214 -2.20 2.49 -5.78
C PRO A 214 -1.50 3.53 -4.92
N THR A 215 -1.22 3.17 -3.66
CA THR A 215 -0.52 4.06 -2.72
C THR A 215 0.91 4.36 -3.18
N HIS A 216 1.54 3.42 -3.89
CA HIS A 216 2.84 3.54 -4.57
C HIS A 216 2.72 3.57 -6.09
N PHE A 217 2.32 4.54 -6.81
CA PHE A 217 1.94 5.92 -6.68
C PHE A 217 0.98 6.27 -7.84
N GLY A 218 0.11 7.27 -7.62
CA GLY A 218 -0.62 7.97 -8.66
C GLY A 218 -1.97 7.37 -9.08
N SER A 219 -2.48 7.77 -10.24
CA SER A 219 -3.76 7.32 -10.78
C SER A 219 -3.59 6.82 -12.23
N TYR A 220 -4.22 5.67 -12.54
CA TYR A 220 -4.03 4.97 -13.81
C TYR A 220 -5.35 4.55 -14.41
N GLU A 221 -5.60 4.95 -15.68
CA GLU A 221 -6.83 4.63 -16.43
C GLU A 221 -6.69 3.34 -17.26
N ASP A 222 -5.47 2.86 -17.49
CA ASP A 222 -5.18 1.62 -18.24
C ASP A 222 -5.33 0.37 -17.36
N VAL A 223 -6.46 0.27 -16.68
CA VAL A 223 -6.79 -0.67 -15.60
C VAL A 223 -6.45 -2.12 -15.96
N GLU A 224 -6.99 -2.63 -17.09
CA GLU A 224 -6.78 -4.05 -17.44
C GLU A 224 -5.32 -4.35 -17.78
N ARG A 225 -4.62 -3.42 -18.42
CA ARG A 225 -3.19 -3.56 -18.66
C ARG A 225 -2.41 -3.60 -17.36
N HIS A 226 -2.70 -2.67 -16.43
CA HIS A 226 -2.05 -2.58 -15.13
C HIS A 226 -2.23 -3.90 -14.33
N LEU A 227 -3.47 -4.39 -14.22
CA LEU A 227 -3.77 -5.62 -13.49
C LEU A 227 -3.15 -6.86 -14.15
N SER A 228 -3.15 -6.94 -15.48
CA SER A 228 -2.53 -8.05 -16.22
C SER A 228 -1.01 -8.08 -16.07
N GLU A 229 -0.35 -6.92 -16.11
CA GLU A 229 1.10 -6.78 -15.87
C GLU A 229 1.45 -7.22 -14.43
N LEU A 230 0.68 -6.77 -13.45
CA LEU A 230 0.86 -7.13 -12.05
C LEU A 230 0.73 -8.65 -11.85
N GLU A 231 -0.36 -9.23 -12.35
CA GLU A 231 -0.66 -10.66 -12.20
C GLU A 231 0.40 -11.54 -12.89
N GLN A 232 0.83 -11.17 -14.10
CA GLN A 232 1.87 -11.87 -14.83
C GLN A 232 3.21 -11.82 -14.06
N ARG A 233 3.58 -10.64 -13.55
CA ARG A 233 4.84 -10.46 -12.83
C ARG A 233 4.85 -11.20 -11.49
N LEU A 234 3.72 -11.21 -10.76
CA LEU A 234 3.54 -12.05 -9.57
C LEU A 234 3.80 -13.53 -9.88
N GLN A 235 3.27 -14.03 -10.99
CA GLN A 235 3.45 -15.42 -11.39
C GLN A 235 4.89 -15.71 -11.83
N ASP A 236 5.49 -14.83 -12.63
CA ASP A 236 6.87 -14.99 -13.13
C ASP A 236 7.89 -14.95 -12.00
N TRP A 237 7.68 -14.07 -11.01
CA TRP A 237 8.54 -13.96 -9.84
C TRP A 237 8.41 -15.18 -8.93
N LEU A 238 7.19 -15.66 -8.71
CA LEU A 238 6.97 -16.88 -7.93
C LEU A 238 7.70 -18.07 -8.57
N LEU A 239 7.55 -18.28 -9.88
CA LEU A 239 8.20 -19.37 -10.60
C LEU A 239 9.74 -19.27 -10.52
N LEU A 240 10.29 -18.07 -10.68
CA LEU A 240 11.74 -17.85 -10.55
C LEU A 240 12.22 -18.20 -9.16
N VAL A 241 11.54 -17.70 -8.12
CA VAL A 241 11.92 -17.98 -6.72
C VAL A 241 11.84 -19.48 -6.41
N GLU A 242 10.76 -20.16 -6.83
CA GLU A 242 10.60 -21.60 -6.67
C GLU A 242 11.76 -22.39 -7.31
N GLU A 243 12.10 -22.07 -8.57
CA GLU A 243 13.19 -22.72 -9.31
C GLU A 243 14.54 -22.50 -8.62
N ARG A 244 14.84 -21.27 -8.19
CA ARG A 244 16.10 -20.95 -7.53
C ARG A 244 16.22 -21.56 -6.12
N MET A 245 15.11 -21.66 -5.38
CA MET A 245 15.06 -22.41 -4.13
C MET A 245 15.35 -23.89 -4.34
N ASP A 246 14.85 -24.51 -5.41
CA ASP A 246 15.13 -25.92 -5.75
C ASP A 246 16.60 -26.15 -6.14
N GLU A 247 17.24 -25.13 -6.72
CA GLU A 247 18.69 -25.12 -6.98
C GLU A 247 19.53 -24.87 -5.72
N GLY A 248 18.91 -24.53 -4.59
CA GLY A 248 19.59 -24.24 -3.31
C GLY A 248 20.28 -22.87 -3.28
N ARG A 249 19.81 -21.90 -4.09
CA ARG A 249 20.34 -20.52 -4.09
C ARG A 249 19.96 -19.81 -2.79
N SER A 250 20.79 -18.87 -2.37
CA SER A 250 20.53 -18.01 -1.21
C SER A 250 19.47 -16.94 -1.56
N GLN A 251 18.84 -16.35 -0.52
CA GLN A 251 17.92 -15.22 -0.70
C GLN A 251 18.60 -14.06 -1.41
N GLU A 252 19.82 -13.71 -1.02
CA GLU A 252 20.63 -12.64 -1.62
C GLU A 252 20.86 -12.88 -3.12
N ASP A 253 21.33 -14.08 -3.52
CA ASP A 253 21.51 -14.42 -4.94
C ASP A 253 20.22 -14.33 -5.76
N ILE A 254 19.08 -14.73 -5.17
CA ILE A 254 17.76 -14.65 -5.85
C ILE A 254 17.31 -13.21 -5.99
N ALA A 255 17.53 -12.38 -4.96
CA ALA A 255 17.20 -10.97 -4.96
C ALA A 255 18.01 -10.21 -6.03
N GLU A 256 19.33 -10.42 -6.09
CA GLU A 256 20.20 -9.84 -7.13
C GLU A 256 19.76 -10.24 -8.56
N GLU A 257 19.36 -11.51 -8.76
CA GLU A 257 18.87 -11.98 -10.06
C GLU A 257 17.53 -11.33 -10.43
N LEU A 258 16.61 -11.21 -9.45
CA LEU A 258 15.30 -10.62 -9.66
C LEU A 258 15.39 -9.10 -9.91
N GLU A 259 16.26 -8.39 -9.17
CA GLU A 259 16.57 -6.98 -9.37
C GLU A 259 17.11 -6.74 -10.78
N ALA A 260 18.17 -7.47 -11.16
CA ALA A 260 18.75 -7.33 -12.51
C ALA A 260 17.74 -7.58 -13.64
N LYS A 261 16.80 -8.52 -13.43
CA LYS A 261 15.72 -8.81 -14.37
C LYS A 261 14.70 -7.67 -14.40
N GLY A 262 14.26 -7.18 -13.25
CA GLY A 262 13.31 -6.08 -13.13
C GLY A 262 13.84 -4.78 -13.74
N ASP A 263 15.09 -4.43 -13.44
CA ASP A 263 15.76 -3.26 -13.99
C ASP A 263 15.87 -3.34 -15.52
N ALA A 264 16.24 -4.51 -16.04
CA ALA A 264 16.30 -4.74 -17.49
C ALA A 264 14.90 -4.66 -18.15
N GLU A 265 13.83 -5.02 -17.45
CA GLU A 265 12.46 -4.86 -17.92
C GLU A 265 12.06 -3.39 -17.92
N MET A 266 12.28 -2.66 -16.82
CA MET A 266 12.00 -1.23 -16.70
C MET A 266 12.72 -0.41 -17.78
N LEU A 267 14.02 -0.63 -17.96
CA LEU A 267 14.80 0.07 -19.01
C LEU A 267 14.28 -0.23 -20.42
N ARG A 268 13.83 -1.45 -20.71
CA ARG A 268 13.21 -1.80 -22.01
C ARG A 268 11.87 -1.11 -22.23
N GLU A 269 11.16 -0.80 -21.16
CA GLU A 269 9.90 -0.07 -21.20
C GLU A 269 10.07 1.45 -21.19
N GLY A 270 11.30 1.94 -21.11
CA GLY A 270 11.65 3.36 -21.26
C GLY A 270 11.88 4.10 -19.95
N ALA A 271 11.90 3.39 -18.81
CA ALA A 271 12.34 3.94 -17.54
C ALA A 271 13.83 4.32 -17.57
N ASP A 272 14.24 5.26 -16.74
CA ASP A 272 15.64 5.59 -16.54
C ASP A 272 16.23 4.96 -15.26
N PRO A 273 17.54 5.06 -15.02
CA PRO A 273 18.14 4.50 -13.80
C PRO A 273 17.63 5.11 -12.48
N GLU A 274 17.20 6.37 -12.47
CA GLU A 274 16.61 7.03 -11.30
C GLU A 274 15.27 6.37 -10.93
N ASP A 275 14.48 5.96 -11.91
CA ASP A 275 13.24 5.23 -11.68
C ASP A 275 13.50 3.88 -10.98
N ALA A 276 14.58 3.17 -11.33
CA ALA A 276 14.94 1.91 -10.66
C ALA A 276 15.24 2.13 -9.18
N GLU A 277 15.99 3.19 -8.82
CA GLU A 277 16.26 3.56 -7.43
C GLU A 277 14.96 3.91 -6.67
N ARG A 278 14.02 4.60 -7.32
CA ARG A 278 12.70 4.93 -6.75
C ARG A 278 11.84 3.69 -6.54
N TYR A 279 11.82 2.75 -7.48
CA TYR A 279 11.15 1.46 -7.31
C TYR A 279 11.77 0.63 -6.18
N GLU A 280 13.09 0.71 -5.99
CA GLU A 280 13.78 0.04 -4.89
C GLU A 280 13.43 0.66 -3.54
N LEU A 281 13.31 1.99 -3.46
CA LEU A 281 12.87 2.69 -2.26
C LEU A 281 11.41 2.35 -1.90
N ALA A 282 10.53 2.24 -2.91
CA ALA A 282 9.13 1.89 -2.71
C ALA A 282 8.93 0.41 -2.32
N ALA A 283 9.73 -0.49 -2.87
CA ALA A 283 9.60 -1.93 -2.65
C ALA A 283 10.92 -2.66 -2.94
N ASN A 284 11.70 -2.87 -1.89
CA ASN A 284 13.05 -3.46 -1.93
C ASN A 284 13.04 -4.94 -2.32
N TYR A 285 13.84 -5.31 -3.35
CA TYR A 285 13.85 -6.68 -3.89
C TYR A 285 14.24 -7.76 -2.87
N GLU A 286 15.17 -7.48 -1.97
CA GLU A 286 15.58 -8.44 -0.96
C GLU A 286 14.39 -8.84 -0.06
N MET A 287 13.59 -7.84 0.34
CA MET A 287 12.39 -8.05 1.15
C MET A 287 11.29 -8.76 0.35
N LEU A 288 11.12 -8.42 -0.92
CA LEU A 288 10.11 -9.06 -1.78
C LEU A 288 10.41 -10.55 -1.98
N VAL A 289 11.68 -10.89 -2.24
CA VAL A 289 12.13 -12.29 -2.35
C VAL A 289 11.96 -13.03 -1.02
N ALA A 290 12.27 -12.40 0.12
CA ALA A 290 12.02 -13.00 1.43
C ALA A 290 10.55 -13.41 1.63
N GLY A 291 9.61 -12.58 1.22
CA GLY A 291 8.18 -12.88 1.30
C GLY A 291 7.76 -14.02 0.38
N LEU A 292 8.23 -14.04 -0.87
CA LEU A 292 7.97 -15.13 -1.81
C LEU A 292 8.58 -16.46 -1.34
N MET A 293 9.83 -16.48 -0.87
CA MET A 293 10.48 -17.68 -0.33
C MET A 293 9.71 -18.21 0.88
N ARG A 294 9.22 -17.33 1.75
CA ARG A 294 8.38 -17.72 2.88
C ARG A 294 7.06 -18.32 2.42
N TYR A 295 6.40 -17.71 1.42
CA TYR A 295 5.18 -18.27 0.82
C TYR A 295 5.43 -19.69 0.28
N VAL A 296 6.45 -19.88 -0.56
CA VAL A 296 6.83 -21.18 -1.12
C VAL A 296 7.10 -22.22 -0.01
N SER A 297 7.84 -21.84 1.03
CA SER A 297 8.14 -22.73 2.15
C SER A 297 6.87 -23.20 2.87
N ARG A 298 5.92 -22.29 3.14
CA ARG A 298 4.61 -22.63 3.74
C ARG A 298 3.78 -23.57 2.86
N GLN A 299 3.78 -23.35 1.55
CA GLN A 299 3.07 -24.24 0.61
C GLN A 299 3.65 -25.66 0.64
N ARG A 300 4.98 -25.80 0.69
CA ARG A 300 5.66 -27.10 0.77
C ARG A 300 5.42 -27.83 2.10
N GLU A 301 5.28 -27.11 3.20
CA GLU A 301 4.96 -27.68 4.52
C GLU A 301 3.50 -28.17 4.61
N SER A 302 2.63 -27.62 3.78
CA SER A 302 1.19 -27.92 3.79
C SER A 302 0.79 -29.00 2.78
N ALA A 303 1.69 -29.39 1.87
CA ALA A 303 1.50 -30.41 0.82
C ALA A 303 1.96 -31.80 1.29
#